data_5611d82fa8df3c8f401ae2b4d8223205
#
_entry.id   5611d82fa8df3c8f401ae2b4d8223205
#
_cell.length_a   1.000
_cell.length_b   1.000
_cell.length_c   1.000
_cell.angle_alpha   90.00
_cell.angle_beta   90.00
_cell.angle_gamma   90.00
#
_symmetry.space_group_name_H-M   'P 1'
#
loop_
_entity.id
_entity.type
_entity.pdbx_description
1 polymer ?
#
loop_
_entity_poly.entity_id
_entity_poly.type
_entity_poly.pdbx_seq_one_letter_code
_entity_poly.pdbx_strand_id
1 'polypeptide(L)'
;MLFRSLQGKVTKVEWINPHTWVHMTVTTNGVDQEWMVEAGTPNTLLREGLTRDSLKAGEEIIVRGYRAKDARCRPACKANGRDVTFLDGHKVFMGSSGTGAPKDGADPNEK
;
A
#
# COMPACT_ATOMS: atom_id res chain seq x y z
N MET A 1 1.88 0.56 15.84
CA MET A 1 1.31 0.16 14.54
C MET A 1 1.46 -1.32 14.32
N LEU A 2 0.46 -1.96 13.75
CA LEU A 2 0.52 -3.38 13.43
C LEU A 2 1.01 -3.58 12.00
N PHE A 3 1.96 -4.50 11.82
CA PHE A 3 2.39 -4.93 10.51
C PHE A 3 1.28 -5.79 9.89
N ARG A 4 0.94 -5.54 8.64
CA ARG A 4 -0.22 -6.17 7.99
C ARG A 4 0.05 -6.50 6.54
N SER A 5 -0.64 -7.55 6.07
CA SER A 5 -0.76 -7.85 4.65
C SER A 5 -2.21 -7.64 4.23
N LEU A 6 -2.39 -6.89 3.15
CA LEU A 6 -3.70 -6.62 2.57
C LEU A 6 -3.73 -7.20 1.16
N GLN A 7 -4.60 -8.15 0.92
CA GLN A 7 -4.78 -8.70 -0.42
C GLN A 7 -6.13 -8.24 -0.96
N GLY A 8 -6.11 -7.61 -2.11
CA GLY A 8 -7.33 -7.08 -2.70
C GLY A 8 -7.10 -6.51 -4.07
N LYS A 9 -8.12 -5.81 -4.57
CA LYS A 9 -8.09 -5.22 -5.92
C LYS A 9 -7.94 -3.72 -5.84
N VAL A 10 -7.08 -3.18 -6.69
CA VAL A 10 -6.89 -1.74 -6.83
C VAL A 10 -8.18 -1.14 -7.40
N THR A 11 -8.66 -0.06 -6.80
CA THR A 11 -9.79 0.69 -7.34
C THR A 11 -9.35 1.96 -8.04
N LYS A 12 -8.33 2.64 -7.50
CA LYS A 12 -7.70 3.78 -8.17
C LYS A 12 -6.37 4.10 -7.50
N VAL A 13 -5.54 4.87 -8.19
CA VAL A 13 -4.29 5.38 -7.66
C VAL A 13 -4.27 6.90 -7.81
N GLU A 14 -4.00 7.59 -6.71
CA GLU A 14 -3.78 9.03 -6.73
C GLU A 14 -2.27 9.27 -6.77
N TRP A 15 -1.77 9.58 -7.96
CA TRP A 15 -0.34 9.78 -8.22
C TRP A 15 0.02 11.23 -7.97
N ILE A 16 0.11 11.59 -6.70
CA ILE A 16 0.25 12.98 -6.28
C ILE A 16 1.34 13.14 -5.22
N ASN A 17 1.82 14.37 -5.06
CA ASN A 17 2.72 14.76 -3.97
C ASN A 17 1.89 15.26 -2.79
N PRO A 18 2.38 15.13 -1.56
CA PRO A 18 3.68 14.57 -1.17
C PRO A 18 3.70 13.04 -1.12
N HIS A 19 2.56 12.38 -1.15
CA HIS A 19 2.50 10.93 -1.11
C HIS A 19 1.46 10.41 -2.07
N THR A 20 1.83 9.32 -2.76
CA THR A 20 0.90 8.58 -3.61
C THR A 20 -0.06 7.78 -2.72
N TRP A 21 -1.31 7.70 -3.12
CA TRP A 21 -2.32 6.91 -2.42
C TRP A 21 -2.84 5.81 -3.33
N VAL A 22 -2.78 4.58 -2.85
CA VAL A 22 -3.35 3.42 -3.55
C VAL A 22 -4.66 3.06 -2.85
N HIS A 23 -5.74 3.15 -3.59
CA HIS A 23 -7.06 2.75 -3.10
C HIS A 23 -7.33 1.32 -3.52
N MET A 24 -7.73 0.48 -2.56
CA MET A 24 -7.99 -0.92 -2.86
C MET A 24 -9.16 -1.44 -2.02
N THR A 25 -9.82 -2.46 -2.54
CA THR A 25 -10.90 -3.15 -1.84
C THR A 25 -10.38 -4.51 -1.37
N VAL A 26 -10.48 -4.74 -0.08
CA VAL A 26 -10.12 -6.02 0.54
C VAL A 26 -11.41 -6.71 0.98
N THR A 27 -11.62 -7.94 0.52
CA THR A 27 -12.79 -8.72 0.89
C THR A 27 -12.39 -9.74 1.94
N THR A 28 -13.06 -9.71 3.10
CA THR A 28 -12.82 -10.64 4.19
C THR A 28 -14.17 -11.18 4.66
N ASN A 29 -14.31 -12.52 4.63
CA ASN A 29 -15.56 -13.18 5.05
C ASN A 29 -16.79 -12.62 4.34
N GLY A 30 -16.66 -12.32 3.04
CA GLY A 30 -17.75 -11.81 2.23
C GLY A 30 -18.06 -10.33 2.43
N VAL A 31 -17.26 -9.62 3.21
CA VAL A 31 -17.43 -8.19 3.46
C VAL A 31 -16.32 -7.41 2.81
N ASP A 32 -16.68 -6.44 1.99
CA ASP A 32 -15.72 -5.54 1.32
C ASP A 32 -15.37 -4.38 2.22
N GLN A 33 -14.08 -4.13 2.36
CA GLN A 33 -13.57 -3.00 3.11
C GLN A 33 -12.64 -2.19 2.21
N GLU A 34 -12.89 -0.89 2.12
CA GLU A 34 -12.02 0.00 1.36
C GLU A 34 -10.80 0.39 2.18
N TRP A 35 -9.65 0.41 1.53
CA TRP A 35 -8.39 0.81 2.13
C TRP A 35 -7.73 1.89 1.30
N MET A 36 -7.13 2.87 1.97
CA MET A 36 -6.25 3.87 1.37
C MET A 36 -4.84 3.60 1.88
N VAL A 37 -3.96 3.21 0.98
CA VAL A 37 -2.58 2.88 1.33
C VAL A 37 -1.69 4.05 0.94
N GLU A 38 -1.06 4.66 1.92
CA GLU A 38 -0.10 5.73 1.68
C GLU A 38 1.23 5.14 1.24
N ALA A 39 1.72 5.60 0.10
CA ALA A 39 3.00 5.18 -0.45
C ALA A 39 3.96 6.36 -0.49
N GLY A 40 5.12 6.18 -1.08
CA GLY A 40 6.10 7.24 -1.22
C GLY A 40 5.68 8.29 -2.23
N THR A 41 6.55 9.29 -2.44
CA THR A 41 6.31 10.28 -3.48
C THR A 41 6.38 9.62 -4.86
N PRO A 42 5.74 10.21 -5.88
CA PRO A 42 5.86 9.66 -7.23
C PRO A 42 7.29 9.45 -7.68
N ASN A 43 8.19 10.37 -7.40
CA ASN A 43 9.60 10.23 -7.78
C ASN A 43 10.28 9.05 -7.08
N THR A 44 9.98 8.86 -5.79
CA THR A 44 10.52 7.71 -5.05
C THR A 44 10.03 6.40 -5.66
N LEU A 45 8.75 6.32 -5.99
CA LEU A 45 8.18 5.12 -6.57
C LEU A 45 8.77 4.83 -7.95
N LEU A 46 8.98 5.86 -8.77
CA LEU A 46 9.63 5.69 -10.07
C LEU A 46 11.03 5.08 -9.93
N ARG A 47 11.79 5.51 -8.93
CA ARG A 47 13.11 4.95 -8.69
C ARG A 47 13.06 3.50 -8.23
N GLU A 48 11.97 3.09 -7.61
CA GLU A 48 11.78 1.70 -7.18
C GLU A 48 11.15 0.83 -8.28
N GLY A 49 10.84 1.41 -9.41
CA GLY A 49 10.28 0.68 -10.53
C GLY A 49 8.76 0.74 -10.64
N LEU A 50 8.09 1.55 -9.84
CA LEU A 50 6.64 1.74 -9.92
C LEU A 50 6.32 3.00 -10.73
N THR A 51 5.42 2.86 -11.70
CA THR A 51 4.92 3.99 -12.47
C THR A 51 3.42 4.13 -12.22
N ARG A 52 2.86 5.23 -12.73
CA ARG A 52 1.42 5.44 -12.66
C ARG A 52 0.65 4.25 -13.24
N ASP A 53 1.21 3.59 -14.26
CA ASP A 53 0.54 2.50 -14.95
C ASP A 53 0.82 1.13 -14.35
N SER A 54 1.69 1.04 -13.34
CA SER A 54 2.02 -0.23 -12.70
C SER A 54 0.86 -0.81 -11.90
N LEU A 55 0.01 0.07 -11.36
CA LEU A 55 -1.12 -0.32 -10.53
C LEU A 55 -2.40 0.15 -11.21
N LYS A 56 -3.10 -0.77 -11.84
CA LYS A 56 -4.32 -0.45 -12.59
C LYS A 56 -5.56 -0.88 -11.84
N ALA A 57 -6.65 -0.13 -12.00
CA ALA A 57 -7.93 -0.50 -11.42
C ALA A 57 -8.31 -1.92 -11.83
N GLY A 58 -8.75 -2.72 -10.88
CA GLY A 58 -9.09 -4.11 -11.09
C GLY A 58 -7.94 -5.09 -10.90
N GLU A 59 -6.71 -4.61 -10.80
CA GLU A 59 -5.55 -5.47 -10.59
C GLU A 59 -5.50 -5.96 -9.15
N GLU A 60 -5.24 -7.25 -8.98
CA GLU A 60 -5.11 -7.83 -7.65
C GLU A 60 -3.68 -7.74 -7.16
N ILE A 61 -3.50 -7.25 -5.95
CA ILE A 61 -2.17 -7.06 -5.36
C ILE A 61 -2.18 -7.47 -3.89
N ILE A 62 -0.99 -7.67 -3.35
CA ILE A 62 -0.79 -7.87 -1.91
C ILE A 62 0.09 -6.73 -1.43
N VAL A 63 -0.41 -5.92 -0.51
CA VAL A 63 0.34 -4.84 0.10
C VAL A 63 0.70 -5.22 1.52
N ARG A 64 1.99 -5.10 1.87
CA ARG A 64 2.43 -5.25 3.25
C ARG A 64 2.74 -3.86 3.80
N GLY A 65 2.36 -3.63 5.03
CA GLY A 65 2.60 -2.33 5.63
C GLY A 65 2.03 -2.22 7.03
N TYR A 66 1.82 -0.99 7.45
CA TYR A 66 1.41 -0.67 8.81
C TYR A 66 0.07 0.01 8.81
N ARG A 67 -0.80 -0.40 9.73
CA ARG A 67 -2.07 0.29 9.91
C ARG A 67 -1.80 1.68 10.48
N ALA A 68 -2.48 2.69 9.94
CA ALA A 68 -2.37 4.05 10.47
C ALA A 68 -2.86 4.11 11.91
N LYS A 69 -2.32 5.06 12.68
CA LYS A 69 -2.71 5.26 14.08
C LYS A 69 -4.20 5.55 14.21
N ASP A 70 -4.75 6.29 13.27
CA ASP A 70 -6.19 6.53 13.22
C ASP A 70 -6.84 5.26 12.71
N ALA A 71 -7.49 4.53 13.60
CA ALA A 71 -8.07 3.25 13.30
C ALA A 71 -9.43 3.34 12.61
N ARG A 72 -9.94 4.54 12.36
CA ARG A 72 -11.25 4.72 11.71
C ARG A 72 -11.19 4.26 10.27
N CYS A 73 -12.22 3.52 9.87
CA CYS A 73 -12.35 2.98 8.53
C CYS A 73 -13.52 3.62 7.78
N ARG A 74 -13.67 4.92 7.90
CA ARG A 74 -14.74 5.66 7.24
C ARG A 74 -14.20 6.95 6.64
N PRO A 75 -14.25 7.12 5.33
CA PRO A 75 -14.81 6.19 4.34
C PRO A 75 -13.93 4.97 4.05
N ALA A 76 -12.68 4.97 4.49
CA ALA A 76 -11.75 3.86 4.24
C ALA A 76 -10.77 3.72 5.38
N CYS A 77 -10.31 2.49 5.61
CA CYS A 77 -9.19 2.26 6.50
C CYS A 77 -7.92 2.82 5.87
N LYS A 78 -6.98 3.25 6.68
CA LYS A 78 -5.71 3.81 6.19
C LYS A 78 -4.54 2.98 6.66
N ALA A 79 -3.55 2.84 5.78
CA ALA A 79 -2.32 2.14 6.08
C ALA A 79 -1.15 2.83 5.42
N ASN A 80 0.05 2.59 5.96
CA ASN A 80 1.31 3.02 5.33
C ASN A 80 1.88 1.82 4.61
N GLY A 81 1.99 1.90 3.28
CA GLY A 81 2.50 0.81 2.47
C GLY A 81 4.01 0.69 2.54
N ARG A 82 4.51 -0.52 2.63
CA ARG A 82 5.93 -0.83 2.58
C ARG A 82 6.32 -1.47 1.28
N ASP A 83 5.63 -2.52 0.88
CA ASP A 83 5.87 -3.18 -0.39
C ASP A 83 4.58 -3.70 -0.99
N VAL A 84 4.60 -3.89 -2.30
CA VAL A 84 3.49 -4.44 -3.06
C VAL A 84 4.00 -5.64 -3.83
N THR A 85 3.23 -6.74 -3.80
CA THR A 85 3.51 -7.93 -4.57
C THR A 85 2.41 -8.09 -5.61
N PHE A 86 2.83 -8.28 -6.86
CA PHE A 86 1.93 -8.47 -7.99
C PHE A 86 1.61 -9.96 -8.19
N LEU A 87 0.61 -10.25 -9.01
CA LEU A 87 0.19 -11.63 -9.24
C LEU A 87 1.30 -12.50 -9.83
N ASP A 88 2.22 -11.92 -10.58
CA ASP A 88 3.35 -12.67 -11.13
C ASP A 88 4.43 -12.97 -10.08
N GLY A 89 4.24 -12.50 -8.87
CA GLY A 89 5.14 -12.76 -7.75
C GLY A 89 6.22 -11.70 -7.54
N HIS A 90 6.36 -10.74 -8.45
CA HIS A 90 7.40 -9.74 -8.22
C HIS A 90 6.96 -8.71 -7.18
N LYS A 91 7.93 -8.25 -6.40
CA LYS A 91 7.69 -7.37 -5.27
C LYS A 91 8.45 -6.07 -5.45
N VAL A 92 7.81 -4.95 -5.12
CA VAL A 92 8.40 -3.62 -5.23
C VAL A 92 8.22 -2.88 -3.92
N PHE A 93 9.28 -2.23 -3.45
CA PHE A 93 9.17 -1.34 -2.30
C PHE A 93 8.36 -0.10 -2.69
N MET A 94 7.36 0.26 -1.89
CA MET A 94 6.46 1.37 -2.19
C MET A 94 6.43 2.44 -1.10
N GLY A 95 7.21 2.27 -0.05
CA GLY A 95 7.24 3.24 1.04
C GLY A 95 8.26 4.34 0.83
N SER A 96 8.39 5.18 1.84
CA SER A 96 9.46 6.18 1.92
C SER A 96 9.70 6.48 3.40
N SER A 97 10.79 7.21 3.68
CA SER A 97 11.07 7.60 5.05
C SER A 97 9.94 8.43 5.67
N GLY A 98 9.19 9.13 4.84
CA GLY A 98 8.06 9.93 5.31
C GLY A 98 6.84 9.12 5.71
N THR A 99 6.76 7.85 5.30
CA THR A 99 5.65 6.98 5.66
C THR A 99 5.95 6.14 6.90
N GLY A 100 7.18 6.15 7.38
CA GLY A 100 7.59 5.34 8.52
C GLY A 100 7.81 3.87 8.20
N ALA A 101 7.80 3.48 6.92
CA ALA A 101 7.99 2.09 6.51
C ALA A 101 9.46 1.85 6.14
N PRO A 102 10.22 1.06 6.91
CA PRO A 102 11.63 0.81 6.62
C PRO A 102 11.79 -0.04 5.37
N LYS A 103 12.77 0.32 4.53
CA LYS A 103 12.95 -0.27 3.23
C LYS A 103 13.40 -1.73 3.28
N ASP A 104 14.39 -2.03 4.08
CA ASP A 104 15.13 -3.28 3.96
C ASP A 104 14.62 -4.39 4.87
N GLY A 105 13.38 -4.30 5.29
CA GLY A 105 12.83 -5.29 6.20
C GLY A 105 13.47 -5.27 7.57
N ALA A 106 14.18 -4.20 7.89
CA ALA A 106 14.87 -4.05 9.18
C ALA A 106 13.93 -3.61 10.30
N ASP A 107 12.64 -3.61 10.07
CA ASP A 107 11.66 -3.18 11.03
C ASP A 107 11.56 -4.22 12.16
N PRO A 108 11.84 -3.82 13.41
CA PRO A 108 11.75 -4.74 14.53
C PRO A 108 10.31 -5.21 14.82
N ASN A 109 9.32 -4.54 14.27
CA ASN A 109 7.92 -4.92 14.44
C ASN A 109 7.44 -5.91 13.39
N GLU A 110 8.25 -6.22 12.40
CA GLU A 110 7.93 -7.21 11.38
C GLU A 110 8.08 -8.61 11.96
N LYS A 111 7.03 -9.39 11.87
CA LYS A 111 7.01 -10.72 12.43
C LYS A 111 6.70 -11.79 11.42
#